data_c44e89a9924f9cc53b8fd5915d87e2d3
#
_entry.id   c44e89a9924f9cc53b8fd5915d87e2d3
#
_cell.length_a   1.000
_cell.length_b   1.000
_cell.length_c   1.000
_cell.angle_alpha   90.00
_cell.angle_beta   90.00
_cell.angle_gamma   90.00
#
_symmetry.space_group_name_H-M   'P 1'
#
loop_
_entity.id
_entity.type
_entity.pdbx_description
1 polymer ?
#
loop_
_entity_poly.entity_id
_entity_poly.type
_entity_poly.pdbx_seq_one_letter_code
_entity_poly.pdbx_strand_id
1 'polypeptide(L)'
;EKGTYRILSIGEGTDERNFISISLDESLTFIPVVDKFEATYRFLGGDENTLWFFSNLNAPNGKILSLHINNEDFEWKEVINEKEFPISSASVVGDKLIINYLVDTLSRIEFYDLKGNYIQLLSFEGEGSLSGFNGRLDNEISYFEFSNFTTPQRIYELDLNSLTYDLYWETQIKGLSASNYESKLDFFDSKDGTKIPIHISHQKGLDITPETPVL
;
A
#
# COMPACT_ATOMS: atom_id res chain seq x y z
N GLU A 1 -17.07 12.67 -11.97
CA GLU A 1 -16.90 12.29 -13.38
C GLU A 1 -17.40 10.87 -13.58
N LYS A 2 -18.07 10.62 -14.71
CA LYS A 2 -18.46 9.28 -15.10
C LYS A 2 -17.20 8.54 -15.51
N GLY A 3 -16.93 7.38 -14.86
CA GLY A 3 -15.84 6.50 -15.30
C GLY A 3 -16.12 6.02 -16.72
N THR A 4 -15.10 5.98 -17.54
CA THR A 4 -15.18 5.51 -18.94
C THR A 4 -15.35 4.00 -19.00
N TYR A 5 -14.83 3.28 -17.99
CA TYR A 5 -14.81 1.82 -17.93
C TYR A 5 -15.51 1.28 -16.68
N ARG A 6 -16.08 0.09 -16.81
CA ARG A 6 -16.52 -0.72 -15.67
C ARG A 6 -15.64 -1.94 -15.56
N ILE A 7 -15.13 -2.19 -14.34
CA ILE A 7 -14.26 -3.32 -14.05
C ILE A 7 -15.04 -4.29 -13.18
N LEU A 8 -15.12 -5.53 -13.62
CA LEU A 8 -15.71 -6.64 -12.89
C LEU A 8 -14.60 -7.58 -12.43
N SER A 9 -14.46 -7.73 -11.12
CA SER A 9 -13.58 -8.72 -10.49
C SER A 9 -14.41 -9.88 -9.99
N ILE A 10 -14.05 -11.10 -10.36
CA ILE A 10 -14.77 -12.33 -10.01
C ILE A 10 -13.81 -13.25 -9.28
N GLY A 11 -14.07 -13.52 -8.00
CA GLY A 11 -13.33 -14.44 -7.15
C GLY A 11 -14.14 -15.66 -6.76
N GLU A 12 -13.51 -16.63 -6.11
CA GLU A 12 -14.12 -17.85 -5.57
C GLU A 12 -13.94 -17.94 -4.05
N GLY A 13 -15.02 -17.73 -3.29
CA GLY A 13 -15.01 -17.85 -1.84
C GLY A 13 -13.99 -16.89 -1.17
N THR A 14 -13.02 -17.46 -0.44
CA THR A 14 -11.94 -16.72 0.22
C THR A 14 -10.61 -16.76 -0.54
N ASP A 15 -10.60 -17.31 -1.75
CA ASP A 15 -9.41 -17.32 -2.59
C ASP A 15 -9.07 -15.90 -3.05
N GLU A 16 -7.80 -15.52 -2.96
CA GLU A 16 -7.35 -14.18 -3.36
C GLU A 16 -7.24 -14.01 -4.88
N ARG A 17 -7.19 -15.12 -5.63
CA ARG A 17 -7.15 -15.11 -7.10
C ARG A 17 -8.47 -14.66 -7.68
N ASN A 18 -8.42 -14.05 -8.85
CA ASN A 18 -9.62 -13.54 -9.50
C ASN A 18 -9.49 -13.46 -11.02
N PHE A 19 -10.65 -13.44 -11.69
CA PHE A 19 -10.78 -13.03 -13.08
C PHE A 19 -11.04 -11.52 -13.13
N ILE A 20 -10.63 -10.88 -14.23
CA ILE A 20 -10.98 -9.49 -14.54
C ILE A 20 -11.65 -9.41 -15.90
N SER A 21 -12.78 -8.72 -15.92
CA SER A 21 -13.46 -8.34 -17.16
C SER A 21 -13.73 -6.84 -17.18
N ILE A 22 -13.74 -6.25 -18.37
CA ILE A 22 -13.91 -4.81 -18.56
C ILE A 22 -15.06 -4.56 -19.52
N SER A 23 -15.92 -3.60 -19.20
CA SER A 23 -16.91 -3.03 -20.13
C SER A 23 -16.43 -1.64 -20.55
N LEU A 24 -16.40 -1.40 -21.85
CA LEU A 24 -15.92 -0.16 -22.46
C LEU A 24 -17.02 0.90 -22.60
N ASP A 25 -18.26 0.53 -22.35
CA ASP A 25 -19.41 1.39 -22.50
C ASP A 25 -20.52 1.12 -21.45
N GLU A 26 -21.69 1.69 -21.65
CA GLU A 26 -22.84 1.50 -20.78
C GLU A 26 -23.63 0.20 -21.06
N SER A 27 -23.27 -0.57 -22.08
CA SER A 27 -24.01 -1.77 -22.52
C SER A 27 -23.95 -2.95 -21.55
N LEU A 28 -23.05 -2.92 -20.57
CA LEU A 28 -22.76 -4.03 -19.66
C LEU A 28 -22.23 -5.29 -20.38
N THR A 29 -21.69 -5.12 -21.58
CA THR A 29 -20.95 -6.17 -22.26
C THR A 29 -19.54 -6.20 -21.68
N PHE A 30 -19.18 -7.31 -21.01
CA PHE A 30 -17.88 -7.45 -20.38
C PHE A 30 -16.97 -8.32 -21.23
N ILE A 31 -15.78 -7.80 -21.50
CA ILE A 31 -14.70 -8.47 -22.23
C ILE A 31 -13.71 -9.00 -21.19
N PRO A 32 -13.42 -10.32 -21.16
CA PRO A 32 -12.42 -10.87 -20.27
C PRO A 32 -11.02 -10.37 -20.64
N VAL A 33 -10.28 -9.83 -19.66
CA VAL A 33 -8.87 -9.41 -19.81
C VAL A 33 -7.94 -10.24 -18.94
N VAL A 34 -8.49 -10.93 -17.93
CA VAL A 34 -7.86 -12.02 -17.18
C VAL A 34 -8.85 -13.16 -17.16
N ASP A 35 -8.57 -14.21 -17.92
CA ASP A 35 -9.44 -15.38 -18.15
C ASP A 35 -8.93 -16.66 -17.44
N LYS A 36 -7.85 -16.55 -16.64
CA LYS A 36 -7.27 -17.64 -15.85
C LYS A 36 -7.32 -17.31 -14.38
N PHE A 37 -7.70 -18.30 -13.57
CA PHE A 37 -7.76 -18.20 -12.12
C PHE A 37 -6.41 -18.57 -11.49
N GLU A 38 -5.35 -17.78 -11.76
CA GLU A 38 -3.98 -18.12 -11.41
C GLU A 38 -3.28 -17.10 -10.50
N ALA A 39 -3.80 -15.87 -10.40
CA ALA A 39 -3.21 -14.79 -9.62
C ALA A 39 -4.24 -13.79 -9.12
N THR A 40 -3.83 -12.95 -8.19
CA THR A 40 -4.58 -11.78 -7.72
C THR A 40 -4.34 -10.60 -8.66
N TYR A 41 -5.42 -9.89 -9.01
CA TYR A 41 -5.39 -8.63 -9.73
C TYR A 41 -6.26 -7.62 -8.99
N ARG A 42 -5.66 -6.56 -8.46
CA ARG A 42 -6.36 -5.45 -7.78
C ARG A 42 -6.24 -4.19 -8.59
N PHE A 43 -7.38 -3.63 -8.99
CA PHE A 43 -7.43 -2.34 -9.68
C PHE A 43 -6.95 -1.22 -8.74
N LEU A 44 -6.07 -0.35 -9.23
CA LEU A 44 -5.47 0.74 -8.47
C LEU A 44 -5.98 2.12 -8.91
N GLY A 45 -6.34 2.24 -10.18
CA GLY A 45 -6.77 3.48 -10.81
C GLY A 45 -6.60 3.42 -12.32
N GLY A 46 -7.10 4.41 -13.03
CA GLY A 46 -7.00 4.45 -14.49
C GLY A 46 -7.37 5.79 -15.09
N ASP A 47 -6.88 6.02 -16.30
CA ASP A 47 -7.29 7.11 -17.19
C ASP A 47 -8.10 6.57 -18.40
N GLU A 48 -8.28 7.37 -19.43
CA GLU A 48 -9.07 7.02 -20.61
C GLU A 48 -8.50 5.83 -21.40
N ASN A 49 -7.20 5.55 -21.31
CA ASN A 49 -6.52 4.56 -22.13
C ASN A 49 -5.67 3.56 -21.35
N THR A 50 -5.51 3.77 -20.04
CA THR A 50 -4.63 2.94 -19.22
C THR A 50 -5.24 2.68 -17.85
N LEU A 51 -5.23 1.41 -17.45
CA LEU A 51 -5.65 0.98 -16.13
C LEU A 51 -4.45 0.35 -15.41
N TRP A 52 -4.23 0.70 -14.15
CA TRP A 52 -3.15 0.14 -13.33
C TRP A 52 -3.68 -0.89 -12.36
N PHE A 53 -2.92 -1.98 -12.22
CA PHE A 53 -3.26 -3.10 -11.35
C PHE A 53 -2.06 -3.53 -10.53
N PHE A 54 -2.30 -3.93 -9.30
CA PHE A 54 -1.41 -4.82 -8.57
C PHE A 54 -1.65 -6.25 -9.04
N SER A 55 -0.59 -7.05 -9.14
CA SER A 55 -0.71 -8.50 -9.35
C SER A 55 0.44 -9.25 -8.68
N ASN A 56 0.15 -10.49 -8.26
CA ASN A 56 1.16 -11.44 -7.78
C ASN A 56 1.47 -12.53 -8.84
N LEU A 57 1.07 -12.36 -10.09
CA LEU A 57 1.36 -13.29 -11.18
C LEU A 57 2.87 -13.44 -11.40
N ASN A 58 3.42 -14.63 -11.09
CA ASN A 58 4.86 -14.92 -11.12
C ASN A 58 5.70 -13.89 -10.33
N ALA A 59 5.13 -13.32 -9.26
CA ALA A 59 5.73 -12.28 -8.43
C ALA A 59 5.13 -12.37 -7.01
N PRO A 60 5.56 -13.30 -6.15
CA PRO A 60 4.97 -13.51 -4.81
C PRO A 60 4.98 -12.26 -3.94
N ASN A 61 5.94 -11.36 -4.08
CA ASN A 61 5.98 -10.07 -3.38
C ASN A 61 5.11 -8.99 -4.05
N GLY A 62 4.52 -9.29 -5.21
CA GLY A 62 3.69 -8.36 -5.97
C GLY A 62 4.46 -7.48 -6.93
N LYS A 63 3.76 -7.05 -7.96
CA LYS A 63 4.23 -6.13 -9.00
C LYS A 63 3.08 -5.22 -9.46
N ILE A 64 3.42 -4.16 -10.18
CA ILE A 64 2.43 -3.26 -10.79
C ILE A 64 2.42 -3.46 -12.28
N LEU A 65 1.23 -3.67 -12.81
CA LEU A 65 0.94 -3.82 -14.22
C LEU A 65 0.12 -2.63 -14.72
N SER A 66 0.29 -2.27 -15.97
CA SER A 66 -0.68 -1.45 -16.71
C SER A 66 -1.38 -2.29 -17.77
N LEU A 67 -2.65 -2.04 -17.96
CA LEU A 67 -3.44 -2.52 -19.06
C LEU A 67 -3.74 -1.36 -20.00
N HIS A 68 -3.18 -1.40 -21.18
CA HIS A 68 -3.42 -0.40 -22.21
C HIS A 68 -4.61 -0.81 -23.06
N ILE A 69 -5.55 0.12 -23.25
CA ILE A 69 -6.79 -0.09 -23.96
C ILE A 69 -6.72 0.70 -25.27
N ASN A 70 -6.79 0.00 -26.41
CA ASN A 70 -6.86 0.60 -27.72
C ASN A 70 -8.02 -0.05 -28.50
N ASN A 71 -9.20 0.57 -28.43
CA ASN A 71 -10.47 -0.03 -28.84
C ASN A 71 -10.72 -1.36 -28.08
N GLU A 72 -10.80 -2.49 -28.78
CA GLU A 72 -10.98 -3.82 -28.17
C GLU A 72 -9.66 -4.60 -28.00
N ASP A 73 -8.52 -3.96 -28.26
CA ASP A 73 -7.20 -4.53 -28.03
C ASP A 73 -6.69 -4.17 -26.63
N PHE A 74 -6.20 -5.15 -25.92
CA PHE A 74 -5.72 -5.04 -24.54
C PHE A 74 -4.26 -5.48 -24.45
N GLU A 75 -3.38 -4.58 -24.03
CA GLU A 75 -1.95 -4.87 -23.88
C GLU A 75 -1.52 -4.70 -22.43
N TRP A 76 -1.09 -5.80 -21.80
CA TRP A 76 -0.50 -5.79 -20.47
C TRP A 76 0.99 -5.45 -20.52
N LYS A 77 1.43 -4.55 -19.63
CA LYS A 77 2.85 -4.19 -19.43
C LYS A 77 3.21 -4.21 -17.96
N GLU A 78 4.42 -4.65 -17.65
CA GLU A 78 5.00 -4.47 -16.31
C GLU A 78 5.48 -3.03 -16.16
N VAL A 79 4.99 -2.35 -15.12
CA VAL A 79 5.31 -0.96 -14.79
C VAL A 79 6.33 -0.90 -13.67
N ILE A 80 6.09 -1.68 -12.60
CA ILE A 80 7.03 -1.86 -11.49
C ILE A 80 7.20 -3.36 -11.29
N ASN A 81 8.41 -3.84 -11.46
CA ASN A 81 8.77 -5.25 -11.26
C ASN A 81 8.73 -5.61 -9.78
N GLU A 82 8.61 -6.91 -9.49
CA GLU A 82 8.75 -7.43 -8.15
C GLU A 82 10.05 -6.99 -7.50
N LYS A 83 9.99 -6.65 -6.22
CA LYS A 83 11.14 -6.33 -5.38
C LYS A 83 11.33 -7.36 -4.26
N GLU A 84 12.40 -7.21 -3.49
CA GLU A 84 12.72 -8.04 -2.34
C GLU A 84 11.61 -8.03 -1.28
N PHE A 85 10.96 -6.88 -1.08
CA PHE A 85 9.91 -6.70 -0.07
C PHE A 85 8.52 -6.79 -0.68
N PRO A 86 7.56 -7.41 0.02
CA PRO A 86 6.20 -7.52 -0.47
C PRO A 86 5.48 -6.16 -0.50
N ILE A 87 4.68 -5.96 -1.54
CA ILE A 87 3.75 -4.83 -1.63
C ILE A 87 2.57 -5.09 -0.69
N SER A 88 2.48 -4.30 0.37
CA SER A 88 1.34 -4.30 1.29
C SER A 88 0.13 -3.60 0.69
N SER A 89 0.35 -2.43 0.09
CA SER A 89 -0.69 -1.69 -0.63
C SER A 89 -0.10 -0.86 -1.76
N ALA A 90 -0.94 -0.55 -2.74
CA ALA A 90 -0.59 0.34 -3.85
C ALA A 90 -1.81 1.16 -4.24
N SER A 91 -1.59 2.37 -4.72
CA SER A 91 -2.64 3.26 -5.24
C SER A 91 -2.13 4.13 -6.38
N VAL A 92 -3.07 4.62 -7.19
CA VAL A 92 -2.84 5.63 -8.21
C VAL A 92 -3.57 6.89 -7.76
N VAL A 93 -2.81 7.93 -7.43
CA VAL A 93 -3.37 9.21 -6.93
C VAL A 93 -2.59 10.37 -7.54
N GLY A 94 -3.30 11.36 -8.07
CA GLY A 94 -2.68 12.37 -8.89
C GLY A 94 -2.03 11.71 -10.10
N ASP A 95 -0.86 12.14 -10.45
CA ASP A 95 -0.05 11.57 -11.53
C ASP A 95 0.99 10.55 -11.02
N LYS A 96 0.71 9.87 -9.88
CA LYS A 96 1.68 9.02 -9.18
C LYS A 96 1.14 7.64 -8.84
N LEU A 97 2.04 6.66 -8.89
CA LEU A 97 1.91 5.37 -8.21
C LEU A 97 2.55 5.51 -6.82
N ILE A 98 1.76 5.23 -5.79
CA ILE A 98 2.20 5.25 -4.39
C ILE A 98 2.21 3.80 -3.90
N ILE A 99 3.41 3.28 -3.61
CA ILE A 99 3.59 1.87 -3.25
C ILE A 99 4.06 1.78 -1.80
N ASN A 100 3.33 1.02 -1.00
CA ASN A 100 3.70 0.67 0.37
C ASN A 100 4.31 -0.74 0.38
N TYR A 101 5.59 -0.82 0.63
CA TYR A 101 6.29 -2.08 0.89
C TYR A 101 6.30 -2.38 2.39
N LEU A 102 6.19 -3.66 2.73
CA LEU A 102 6.37 -4.13 4.11
C LEU A 102 7.83 -4.57 4.30
N VAL A 103 8.60 -3.82 5.10
CA VAL A 103 10.00 -4.09 5.39
C VAL A 103 10.15 -4.31 6.89
N ASP A 104 10.48 -5.53 7.30
CA ASP A 104 10.65 -5.88 8.72
C ASP A 104 9.49 -5.39 9.61
N THR A 105 8.25 -5.60 9.13
CA THR A 105 7.00 -5.15 9.79
C THR A 105 6.70 -3.64 9.72
N LEU A 106 7.58 -2.85 9.12
CA LEU A 106 7.41 -1.41 8.96
C LEU A 106 6.96 -1.05 7.55
N SER A 107 6.20 0.03 7.43
CA SER A 107 5.81 0.60 6.14
C SER A 107 6.95 1.38 5.51
N ARG A 108 7.17 1.13 4.21
CA ARG A 108 8.09 1.87 3.35
C ARG A 108 7.35 2.36 2.13
N ILE A 109 7.08 3.67 2.07
CA ILE A 109 6.31 4.28 0.99
C ILE A 109 7.25 4.83 -0.08
N GLU A 110 7.08 4.33 -1.30
CA GLU A 110 7.83 4.81 -2.47
C GLU A 110 6.87 5.43 -3.49
N PHE A 111 7.29 6.56 -4.06
CA PHE A 111 6.57 7.26 -5.11
C PHE A 111 7.22 7.00 -6.47
N TYR A 112 6.37 6.75 -7.47
CA TYR A 112 6.75 6.55 -8.86
C TYR A 112 5.85 7.39 -9.76
N ASP A 113 6.34 7.74 -10.95
CA ASP A 113 5.46 8.23 -12.00
C ASP A 113 4.58 7.09 -12.56
N LEU A 114 3.59 7.43 -13.38
CA LEU A 114 2.69 6.44 -13.98
C LEU A 114 3.35 5.49 -14.99
N LYS A 115 4.62 5.75 -15.35
CA LYS A 115 5.45 4.88 -16.20
C LYS A 115 6.34 3.94 -15.38
N GLY A 116 6.31 4.05 -14.04
CA GLY A 116 7.11 3.24 -13.12
C GLY A 116 8.51 3.78 -12.86
N ASN A 117 8.82 5.01 -13.25
CA ASN A 117 10.08 5.62 -12.87
C ASN A 117 10.02 6.06 -11.41
N TYR A 118 11.00 5.62 -10.63
CA TYR A 118 11.12 5.99 -9.22
C TYR A 118 11.31 7.50 -9.05
N ILE A 119 10.55 8.11 -8.15
CA ILE A 119 10.65 9.53 -7.82
C ILE A 119 11.41 9.68 -6.51
N GLN A 120 10.83 9.22 -5.39
CA GLN A 120 11.47 9.29 -4.08
C GLN A 120 10.80 8.35 -3.06
N LEU A 121 11.48 8.18 -1.92
CA LEU A 121 10.95 7.59 -0.69
C LEU A 121 10.24 8.67 0.12
N LEU A 122 9.10 8.35 0.74
CA LEU A 122 8.51 9.20 1.77
C LEU A 122 9.46 9.25 2.98
N SER A 123 10.03 10.41 3.24
CA SER A 123 10.83 10.63 4.46
C SER A 123 9.87 10.86 5.63
N PHE A 124 9.54 9.81 6.37
CA PHE A 124 8.63 9.87 7.52
C PHE A 124 9.40 9.61 8.82
N GLU A 125 9.19 10.47 9.82
CA GLU A 125 9.78 10.31 11.13
C GLU A 125 8.89 9.42 12.01
N GLY A 126 9.33 8.20 12.24
CA GLY A 126 8.65 7.23 13.09
C GLY A 126 8.64 5.82 12.50
N GLU A 127 8.81 4.84 13.37
CA GLU A 127 8.67 3.42 13.03
C GLU A 127 7.23 2.99 13.29
N GLY A 128 6.56 2.47 12.27
CA GLY A 128 5.16 2.05 12.40
C GLY A 128 4.51 1.72 11.07
N SER A 129 3.20 1.64 11.12
CA SER A 129 2.37 1.37 9.96
C SER A 129 1.88 2.67 9.34
N LEU A 130 2.04 2.80 8.03
CA LEU A 130 1.45 3.83 7.20
C LEU A 130 0.38 3.20 6.30
N SER A 131 -0.76 3.83 6.17
CA SER A 131 -1.85 3.37 5.31
C SER A 131 -2.66 4.56 4.77
N GLY A 132 -3.63 4.28 3.89
CA GLY A 132 -4.37 5.34 3.22
C GLY A 132 -3.81 5.59 1.82
N PHE A 133 -3.40 6.82 1.53
CA PHE A 133 -2.92 7.23 0.20
C PHE A 133 -3.96 6.98 -0.89
N ASN A 134 -5.23 7.26 -0.58
CA ASN A 134 -6.33 7.09 -1.51
C ASN A 134 -6.66 8.42 -2.20
N GLY A 135 -7.16 8.34 -3.42
CA GLY A 135 -7.59 9.51 -4.16
C GLY A 135 -7.89 9.18 -5.61
N ARG A 136 -7.93 10.21 -6.43
CA ARG A 136 -8.20 10.16 -7.87
C ARG A 136 -7.02 10.72 -8.63
N LEU A 137 -6.97 10.46 -9.93
CA LEU A 137 -5.91 10.97 -10.82
C LEU A 137 -5.83 12.51 -10.88
N ASP A 138 -6.92 13.20 -10.59
CA ASP A 138 -7.00 14.65 -10.59
C ASP A 138 -6.77 15.29 -9.21
N ASN A 139 -6.44 14.51 -8.19
CA ASN A 139 -6.17 15.05 -6.87
C ASN A 139 -4.74 15.60 -6.78
N GLU A 140 -4.62 16.76 -6.13
CA GLU A 140 -3.34 17.37 -5.76
C GLU A 140 -2.95 17.05 -4.32
N ILE A 141 -3.90 16.54 -3.53
CA ILE A 141 -3.76 16.21 -2.12
C ILE A 141 -4.25 14.79 -1.88
N SER A 142 -3.55 14.06 -1.03
CA SER A 142 -3.97 12.77 -0.49
C SER A 142 -3.83 12.79 1.03
N TYR A 143 -4.44 11.82 1.70
CA TYR A 143 -4.33 11.64 3.15
C TYR A 143 -3.78 10.26 3.44
N PHE A 144 -2.94 10.20 4.49
CA PHE A 144 -2.47 8.94 5.02
C PHE A 144 -2.50 8.94 6.55
N GLU A 145 -2.59 7.76 7.11
CA GLU A 145 -2.54 7.56 8.55
C GLU A 145 -1.24 6.91 8.98
N PHE A 146 -0.83 7.24 10.17
CA PHE A 146 0.28 6.61 10.89
C PHE A 146 -0.21 6.12 12.24
N SER A 147 0.22 4.94 12.62
CA SER A 147 0.10 4.43 13.98
C SER A 147 1.22 3.45 14.31
N ASN A 148 1.52 3.31 15.59
CA ASN A 148 2.37 2.27 16.12
C ASN A 148 1.92 1.86 17.54
N PHE A 149 2.67 0.99 18.21
CA PHE A 149 2.29 0.45 19.52
C PHE A 149 2.21 1.49 20.63
N THR A 150 2.83 2.66 20.47
CA THR A 150 2.86 3.73 21.49
C THR A 150 2.20 5.03 21.02
N THR A 151 1.94 5.16 19.71
CA THR A 151 1.35 6.35 19.10
C THR A 151 -0.02 6.00 18.54
N PRO A 152 -1.11 6.56 19.10
CA PRO A 152 -2.44 6.46 18.51
C PRO A 152 -2.47 7.01 17.07
N GLN A 153 -3.50 6.62 16.34
CA GLN A 153 -3.70 7.04 14.96
C GLN A 153 -3.56 8.56 14.77
N ARG A 154 -2.76 8.93 13.79
CA ARG A 154 -2.58 10.28 13.28
C ARG A 154 -2.88 10.29 11.79
N ILE A 155 -3.52 11.35 11.32
CA ILE A 155 -3.80 11.57 9.90
C ILE A 155 -2.93 12.73 9.42
N TYR A 156 -2.28 12.52 8.30
CA TYR A 156 -1.45 13.51 7.63
C TYR A 156 -2.05 13.86 6.28
N GLU A 157 -1.96 15.13 5.91
CA GLU A 157 -2.24 15.65 4.58
C GLU A 157 -0.95 15.65 3.78
N LEU A 158 -0.96 15.03 2.60
CA LEU A 158 0.16 14.90 1.68
C LEU A 158 -0.10 15.75 0.44
N ASP A 159 0.75 16.72 0.19
CA ASP A 159 0.80 17.44 -1.08
C ASP A 159 1.50 16.57 -2.13
N LEU A 160 0.78 16.21 -3.20
CA LEU A 160 1.27 15.29 -4.23
C LEU A 160 2.26 15.96 -5.20
N ASN A 161 2.33 17.28 -5.26
CA ASN A 161 3.28 18.00 -6.11
C ASN A 161 4.66 18.09 -5.47
N SER A 162 4.70 18.49 -4.19
CA SER A 162 5.94 18.62 -3.43
C SER A 162 6.37 17.33 -2.74
N LEU A 163 5.45 16.37 -2.53
CA LEU A 163 5.61 15.16 -1.73
C LEU A 163 6.03 15.46 -0.28
N THR A 164 5.54 16.58 0.25
CA THR A 164 5.65 16.97 1.66
C THR A 164 4.31 16.75 2.36
N TYR A 165 4.34 16.62 3.67
CA TYR A 165 3.13 16.36 4.44
C TYR A 165 3.10 17.17 5.73
N ASP A 166 1.87 17.45 6.21
CA ASP A 166 1.59 18.10 7.47
C ASP A 166 0.61 17.28 8.32
N LEU A 167 0.72 17.37 9.64
CA LEU A 167 -0.25 16.73 10.54
C LEU A 167 -1.62 17.40 10.36
N TYR A 168 -2.60 16.61 9.91
CA TYR A 168 -3.97 17.06 9.74
C TYR A 168 -4.81 16.82 10.99
N TRP A 169 -4.65 15.66 11.62
CA TRP A 169 -5.41 15.27 12.81
C TRP A 169 -4.69 14.22 13.63
N GLU A 170 -4.88 14.25 14.96
CA GLU A 170 -4.39 13.18 15.85
C GLU A 170 -5.43 12.77 16.90
N THR A 171 -5.42 11.50 17.28
CA THR A 171 -6.28 10.96 18.33
C THR A 171 -5.83 11.47 19.70
N GLN A 172 -6.72 12.11 20.44
CA GLN A 172 -6.50 12.53 21.83
C GLN A 172 -7.08 11.50 22.79
N ILE A 173 -6.24 10.84 23.58
CA ILE A 173 -6.68 9.88 24.61
C ILE A 173 -6.41 10.48 25.98
N LYS A 174 -7.49 10.70 26.77
CA LYS A 174 -7.37 11.27 28.10
C LYS A 174 -6.51 10.38 29.00
N GLY A 175 -5.46 10.95 29.58
CA GLY A 175 -4.55 10.26 30.50
C GLY A 175 -3.45 9.44 29.80
N LEU A 176 -3.43 9.37 28.48
CA LEU A 176 -2.36 8.76 27.71
C LEU A 176 -1.52 9.85 27.02
N SER A 177 -0.22 9.80 27.22
CA SER A 177 0.74 10.60 26.45
C SER A 177 1.71 9.66 25.77
N ALA A 178 1.71 9.64 24.43
CA ALA A 178 2.63 8.83 23.64
C ALA A 178 4.11 9.09 23.99
N SER A 179 4.44 10.33 24.41
CA SER A 179 5.78 10.72 24.79
C SER A 179 6.32 9.99 26.03
N ASN A 180 5.44 9.36 26.84
CA ASN A 180 5.83 8.59 28.03
C ASN A 180 6.23 7.15 27.71
N TYR A 181 6.06 6.72 26.47
CA TYR A 181 6.34 5.37 26.03
C TYR A 181 7.36 5.36 24.90
N GLU A 182 8.00 4.26 24.72
CA GLU A 182 8.88 3.99 23.60
C GLU A 182 8.60 2.59 23.03
N SER A 183 8.77 2.45 21.73
CA SER A 183 8.71 1.20 21.02
C SER A 183 9.98 1.05 20.21
N LYS A 184 10.57 -0.12 20.24
CA LYS A 184 11.79 -0.45 19.52
C LYS A 184 11.56 -1.71 18.69
N LEU A 185 11.94 -1.67 17.43
CA LEU A 185 12.10 -2.86 16.63
C LEU A 185 13.42 -3.54 16.97
N ASP A 186 13.38 -4.81 17.31
CA ASP A 186 14.54 -5.66 17.57
C ASP A 186 14.39 -6.98 16.83
N PHE A 187 15.42 -7.82 16.83
CA PHE A 187 15.42 -9.10 16.14
C PHE A 187 15.92 -10.20 17.06
N PHE A 188 15.29 -11.37 16.98
CA PHE A 188 15.79 -12.57 17.60
C PHE A 188 15.93 -13.70 16.58
N ASP A 189 16.79 -14.68 16.90
CA ASP A 189 16.99 -15.83 16.03
C ASP A 189 15.95 -16.93 16.33
N SER A 190 15.22 -17.36 15.32
CA SER A 190 14.41 -18.58 15.35
C SER A 190 15.32 -19.81 15.43
N LYS A 191 14.73 -20.98 15.73
CA LYS A 191 15.48 -22.27 15.84
C LYS A 191 16.21 -22.67 14.55
N ASP A 192 15.75 -22.19 13.41
CA ASP A 192 16.34 -22.40 12.09
C ASP A 192 17.32 -21.31 11.65
N GLY A 193 17.59 -20.32 12.53
CA GLY A 193 18.47 -19.18 12.27
C GLY A 193 17.79 -18.02 11.55
N THR A 194 16.49 -18.09 11.28
CA THR A 194 15.75 -16.98 10.68
C THR A 194 15.66 -15.81 11.66
N LYS A 195 16.00 -14.61 11.20
CA LYS A 195 15.81 -13.36 11.97
C LYS A 195 14.33 -12.99 12.00
N ILE A 196 13.77 -12.96 13.22
CA ILE A 196 12.37 -12.62 13.45
C ILE A 196 12.30 -11.22 14.04
N PRO A 197 11.62 -10.26 13.39
CA PRO A 197 11.40 -8.93 13.95
C PRO A 197 10.44 -9.00 15.15
N ILE A 198 10.74 -8.25 16.20
CA ILE A 198 9.91 -8.11 17.38
C ILE A 198 9.85 -6.64 17.82
N HIS A 199 8.63 -6.15 18.09
CA HIS A 199 8.43 -4.84 18.67
C HIS A 199 8.37 -4.94 20.20
N ILE A 200 9.23 -4.19 20.87
CA ILE A 200 9.28 -4.10 22.32
C ILE A 200 8.82 -2.70 22.72
N SER A 201 7.67 -2.63 23.39
CA SER A 201 7.06 -1.36 23.82
C SER A 201 6.96 -1.29 25.33
N HIS A 202 7.41 -0.20 25.92
CA HIS A 202 7.39 0.00 27.37
C HIS A 202 7.36 1.49 27.74
N GLN A 203 7.11 1.77 29.01
CA GLN A 203 7.23 3.12 29.55
C GLN A 203 8.69 3.57 29.53
N LYS A 204 8.96 4.81 29.10
CA LYS A 204 10.31 5.38 29.11
C LYS A 204 10.92 5.37 30.52
N GLY A 205 12.18 4.97 30.59
CA GLY A 205 12.90 4.89 31.85
C GLY A 205 12.56 3.67 32.72
N LEU A 206 11.78 2.71 32.18
CA LEU A 206 11.60 1.43 32.86
C LEU A 206 12.91 0.65 32.87
N ASP A 207 13.35 0.22 34.05
CA ASP A 207 14.47 -0.71 34.21
C ASP A 207 13.99 -2.12 33.89
N ILE A 208 14.35 -2.62 32.71
CA ILE A 208 13.93 -3.93 32.24
C ILE A 208 14.88 -4.99 32.79
N THR A 209 14.34 -5.90 33.58
CA THR A 209 15.07 -7.02 34.20
C THR A 209 14.44 -8.36 33.74
N PRO A 210 15.12 -9.51 33.98
CA PRO A 210 14.51 -10.82 33.71
C PRO A 210 13.17 -11.09 34.43
N GLU A 211 12.91 -10.36 35.51
CA GLU A 211 11.69 -10.46 36.30
C GLU A 211 10.61 -9.49 35.85
N THR A 212 10.89 -8.61 34.86
CA THR A 212 9.91 -7.67 34.33
C THR A 212 8.79 -8.46 33.61
N PRO A 213 7.53 -8.32 34.03
CA PRO A 213 6.43 -9.04 33.39
C PRO A 213 6.23 -8.57 31.95
N VAL A 214 5.97 -9.53 31.07
CA VAL A 214 5.67 -9.30 29.65
C VAL A 214 4.25 -9.79 29.37
N LEU A 215 3.49 -9.01 28.60
CA LEU A 215 2.13 -9.35 28.13
C LEU A 215 2.15 -9.95 26.73
#